data_2d1957aed90e056df95e424c040ab851
#
_entry.id   2d1957aed90e056df95e424c040ab851
#
_cell.length_a   1.000
_cell.length_b   1.000
_cell.length_c   1.000
_cell.angle_alpha   90.00
_cell.angle_beta   90.00
_cell.angle_gamma   90.00
#
_symmetry.space_group_name_H-M   'P 1'
#
loop_
_entity.id
_entity.type
_entity.pdbx_description
1 polymer ?
#
loop_
_entity_poly.entity_id
_entity_poly.type
_entity_poly.pdbx_seq_one_letter_code
_entity_poly.pdbx_strand_id
1 'polypeptide(L)'
;MAIHSVYTRIMNAQYVLLSFLADESNYGYELKKKYDSYFGKDKPILPGQIYSSLARLKRDNKIKEVSDTCSSGSSGPDRIRYEITDLGKEQLKRWLASPEEPAPQLQATMYVKTVLAILMDGDAAPYLDNQRRAHIQKMRSLTDERRNSNLSDMLLIDHALYHLEADLRWIELTISRLTKLKEELSHGQSDH
;
A
#
# COMPACT_ATOMS: atom_id res chain seq x y z
N MET A 1 -6.70 0.89 -10.69
CA MET A 1 -6.36 0.69 -9.26
C MET A 1 -5.21 -0.30 -9.03
N ALA A 2 -5.17 -1.45 -9.69
CA ALA A 2 -4.05 -2.41 -9.53
C ALA A 2 -2.67 -1.83 -9.91
N ILE A 3 -2.58 -1.00 -10.94
CA ILE A 3 -1.33 -0.44 -11.46
C ILE A 3 -0.72 0.55 -10.47
N HIS A 4 -1.50 1.43 -9.85
CA HIS A 4 -1.00 2.41 -8.87
C HIS A 4 -0.46 1.73 -7.60
N SER A 5 -1.17 0.72 -7.09
CA SER A 5 -0.73 -0.10 -5.96
C SER A 5 0.57 -0.86 -6.23
N VAL A 6 0.78 -1.36 -7.45
CA VAL A 6 2.01 -2.05 -7.86
C VAL A 6 3.19 -1.08 -7.96
N TYR A 7 3.00 0.12 -8.53
CA TYR A 7 4.07 1.13 -8.62
C TYR A 7 4.51 1.65 -7.25
N THR A 8 3.57 1.95 -6.35
CA THR A 8 3.88 2.37 -4.97
C THR A 8 4.66 1.28 -4.24
N ARG A 9 4.29 0.02 -4.42
CA ARG A 9 4.97 -1.12 -3.79
C ARG A 9 6.39 -1.34 -4.34
N ILE A 10 6.59 -1.16 -5.65
CA ILE A 10 7.92 -1.26 -6.27
C ILE A 10 8.83 -0.09 -5.83
N MET A 11 8.30 1.13 -5.75
CA MET A 11 9.07 2.27 -5.26
C MET A 11 9.48 2.10 -3.80
N ASN A 12 8.58 1.65 -2.94
CA ASN A 12 8.90 1.40 -1.53
C ASN A 12 9.93 0.28 -1.36
N ALA A 13 9.90 -0.78 -2.20
CA ALA A 13 10.90 -1.84 -2.14
C ALA A 13 12.34 -1.33 -2.35
N GLN A 14 12.57 -0.35 -3.23
CA GLN A 14 13.89 0.22 -3.43
C GLN A 14 14.43 0.92 -2.17
N TYR A 15 13.61 1.71 -1.49
CA TYR A 15 14.03 2.38 -0.25
C TYR A 15 14.20 1.41 0.92
N VAL A 16 13.38 0.37 0.99
CA VAL A 16 13.57 -0.73 1.96
C VAL A 16 14.90 -1.45 1.72
N LEU A 17 15.24 -1.75 0.47
CA LEU A 17 16.52 -2.37 0.13
C LEU A 17 17.70 -1.45 0.45
N LEU A 18 17.59 -0.15 0.14
CA LEU A 18 18.61 0.84 0.53
C LEU A 18 18.78 0.92 2.04
N SER A 19 17.71 0.84 2.83
CA SER A 19 17.80 0.87 4.29
C SER A 19 18.53 -0.36 4.86
N PHE A 20 18.25 -1.56 4.31
CA PHE A 20 18.97 -2.76 4.72
C PHE A 20 20.46 -2.74 4.35
N LEU A 21 20.77 -2.15 3.18
CA LEU A 21 22.16 -1.99 2.73
C LEU A 21 22.90 -0.84 3.42
N ALA A 22 22.19 0.08 4.07
CA ALA A 22 22.80 1.12 4.89
C ALA A 22 23.33 0.57 6.22
N ASP A 23 22.77 -0.53 6.71
CA ASP A 23 23.21 -1.26 7.90
C ASP A 23 24.44 -2.13 7.58
N GLU A 24 24.32 -2.98 6.55
CA GLU A 24 25.41 -3.88 6.13
C GLU A 24 25.27 -4.24 4.63
N SER A 25 26.41 -4.56 4.01
CA SER A 25 26.40 -5.13 2.64
C SER A 25 25.80 -6.54 2.67
N ASN A 26 24.95 -6.88 1.67
CA ASN A 26 24.18 -8.10 1.73
C ASN A 26 23.92 -8.73 0.34
N TYR A 27 23.54 -10.00 0.31
CA TYR A 27 23.16 -10.72 -0.91
C TYR A 27 21.69 -10.50 -1.27
N GLY A 28 21.34 -10.62 -2.56
CA GLY A 28 19.96 -10.40 -3.02
C GLY A 28 18.94 -11.34 -2.36
N TYR A 29 19.29 -12.59 -2.12
CA TYR A 29 18.40 -13.56 -1.47
C TYR A 29 18.18 -13.26 0.03
N GLU A 30 19.22 -12.77 0.73
CA GLU A 30 19.11 -12.34 2.13
C GLU A 30 18.24 -11.08 2.25
N LEU A 31 18.42 -10.14 1.35
CA LEU A 31 17.58 -8.93 1.27
C LEU A 31 16.11 -9.28 1.08
N LYS A 32 15.81 -10.31 0.23
CA LYS A 32 14.45 -10.82 0.07
C LYS A 32 13.90 -11.39 1.38
N LYS A 33 14.68 -12.24 2.04
CA LYS A 33 14.28 -12.86 3.31
C LYS A 33 14.03 -11.81 4.40
N LYS A 34 14.91 -10.82 4.50
CA LYS A 34 14.78 -9.69 5.43
C LYS A 34 13.53 -8.84 5.07
N TYR A 35 13.28 -8.59 3.78
CA TYR A 35 12.07 -7.88 3.33
C TYR A 35 10.80 -8.62 3.74
N ASP A 36 10.72 -9.92 3.48
CA ASP A 36 9.53 -10.71 3.79
C ASP A 36 9.28 -10.81 5.30
N SER A 37 10.32 -10.82 6.13
CA SER A 37 10.16 -10.86 7.59
C SER A 37 9.52 -9.58 8.16
N TYR A 38 9.77 -8.42 7.56
CA TYR A 38 9.20 -7.13 8.02
C TYR A 38 7.92 -6.74 7.29
N PHE A 39 7.81 -7.04 5.99
CA PHE A 39 6.76 -6.48 5.12
C PHE A 39 6.01 -7.53 4.29
N GLY A 40 6.35 -8.80 4.41
CA GLY A 40 5.82 -9.89 3.58
C GLY A 40 4.71 -10.71 4.23
N LYS A 41 4.24 -10.39 5.45
CA LYS A 41 3.29 -11.19 6.25
C LYS A 41 2.09 -11.67 5.44
N ASP A 42 1.38 -10.76 4.76
CA ASP A 42 0.19 -11.11 3.98
C ASP A 42 0.49 -11.41 2.51
N LYS A 43 1.59 -10.88 1.99
CA LYS A 43 1.96 -11.00 0.59
C LYS A 43 3.47 -10.86 0.39
N PRO A 44 4.22 -11.96 0.39
CA PRO A 44 5.65 -11.96 0.13
C PRO A 44 6.02 -11.27 -1.18
N ILE A 45 7.19 -10.64 -1.24
CA ILE A 45 7.71 -10.04 -2.46
C ILE A 45 8.27 -11.13 -3.37
N LEU A 46 7.99 -11.04 -4.68
CA LEU A 46 8.53 -11.99 -5.64
C LEU A 46 10.04 -11.78 -5.83
N PRO A 47 10.85 -12.86 -5.99
CA PRO A 47 12.29 -12.74 -6.22
C PRO A 47 12.63 -11.79 -7.38
N GLY A 48 11.92 -11.90 -8.50
CA GLY A 48 12.09 -11.02 -9.66
C GLY A 48 11.90 -9.53 -9.36
N GLN A 49 11.07 -9.17 -8.39
CA GLN A 49 10.85 -7.77 -7.97
C GLN A 49 12.05 -7.25 -7.16
N ILE A 50 12.66 -8.08 -6.33
CA ILE A 50 13.91 -7.74 -5.60
C ILE A 50 15.03 -7.50 -6.60
N TYR A 51 15.30 -8.46 -7.48
CA TYR A 51 16.41 -8.34 -8.44
C TYR A 51 16.20 -7.20 -9.45
N SER A 52 14.97 -6.95 -9.89
CA SER A 52 14.67 -5.79 -10.74
C SER A 52 14.89 -4.46 -9.99
N SER A 53 14.59 -4.41 -8.69
CA SER A 53 14.86 -3.23 -7.86
C SER A 53 16.35 -3.01 -7.64
N LEU A 54 17.12 -4.07 -7.37
CA LEU A 54 18.58 -4.02 -7.25
C LEU A 54 19.24 -3.56 -8.57
N ALA A 55 18.79 -4.10 -9.70
CA ALA A 55 19.29 -3.69 -11.02
C ALA A 55 19.04 -2.20 -11.29
N ARG A 56 17.88 -1.65 -10.90
CA ARG A 56 17.60 -0.20 -11.02
C ARG A 56 18.48 0.62 -10.10
N LEU A 57 18.60 0.21 -8.83
CA LEU A 57 19.46 0.89 -7.85
C LEU A 57 20.92 0.92 -8.30
N LYS A 58 21.42 -0.18 -8.88
CA LYS A 58 22.78 -0.26 -9.48
C LYS A 58 22.92 0.66 -10.67
N ARG A 59 22.00 0.61 -11.63
CA ARG A 59 21.97 1.50 -12.79
C ARG A 59 22.01 2.97 -12.40
N ASP A 60 21.27 3.32 -11.33
CA ASP A 60 21.17 4.68 -10.80
C ASP A 60 22.34 5.02 -9.83
N ASN A 61 23.40 4.20 -9.77
CA ASN A 61 24.58 4.35 -8.93
C ASN A 61 24.29 4.50 -7.41
N LYS A 62 23.16 4.01 -6.93
CA LYS A 62 22.77 4.05 -5.50
C LYS A 62 23.32 2.88 -4.71
N ILE A 63 23.65 1.79 -5.39
CA ILE A 63 24.34 0.62 -4.84
C ILE A 63 25.46 0.21 -5.80
N LYS A 64 26.42 -0.53 -5.28
CA LYS A 64 27.50 -1.16 -6.06
C LYS A 64 27.57 -2.65 -5.72
N GLU A 65 28.13 -3.44 -6.64
CA GLU A 65 28.49 -4.83 -6.40
C GLU A 65 29.86 -4.89 -5.73
N VAL A 66 29.98 -5.77 -4.73
CA VAL A 66 31.24 -6.03 -4.04
C VAL A 66 31.58 -7.50 -4.28
N SER A 67 32.80 -7.75 -4.76
CA SER A 67 33.29 -9.10 -4.96
C SER A 67 33.69 -9.70 -3.60
N ASP A 68 33.18 -10.89 -3.25
CA ASP A 68 33.71 -11.65 -2.13
C ASP A 68 35.10 -12.19 -2.51
N THR A 69 36.14 -11.64 -1.92
CA THR A 69 37.52 -12.09 -2.12
C THR A 69 37.80 -13.49 -1.59
N CYS A 70 36.82 -14.15 -0.95
CA CYS A 70 37.00 -15.42 -0.23
C CYS A 70 36.32 -16.64 -0.87
N SER A 71 35.68 -16.57 -2.03
CA SER A 71 35.07 -17.77 -2.64
C SER A 71 35.59 -18.01 -4.06
N SER A 72 36.67 -18.78 -4.14
CA SER A 72 37.10 -19.45 -5.38
C SER A 72 36.03 -20.46 -5.80
N GLY A 73 35.32 -20.20 -6.91
CA GLY A 73 34.80 -21.28 -7.72
C GLY A 73 33.30 -21.48 -7.81
N SER A 74 32.43 -20.47 -7.94
CA SER A 74 31.22 -20.59 -8.78
C SER A 74 30.51 -19.24 -8.92
N SER A 75 30.45 -18.78 -10.16
CA SER A 75 29.76 -17.54 -10.56
C SER A 75 28.27 -17.85 -10.76
N GLY A 76 27.42 -17.49 -9.77
CA GLY A 76 25.97 -17.54 -9.91
C GLY A 76 25.36 -16.19 -9.48
N PRO A 77 24.20 -15.79 -10.00
CA PRO A 77 23.54 -14.54 -9.64
C PRO A 77 23.20 -14.44 -8.14
N ASP A 78 23.18 -15.55 -7.41
CA ASP A 78 22.88 -15.61 -5.98
C ASP A 78 24.08 -15.25 -5.08
N ARG A 79 25.28 -15.00 -5.66
CA ARG A 79 26.51 -14.70 -4.91
C ARG A 79 27.00 -13.25 -5.08
N ILE A 80 26.22 -12.39 -5.71
CA ILE A 80 26.56 -10.98 -5.83
C ILE A 80 26.16 -10.29 -4.53
N ARG A 81 27.15 -9.71 -3.85
CA ARG A 81 26.95 -8.87 -2.68
C ARG A 81 26.78 -7.43 -3.09
N TYR A 82 25.83 -6.75 -2.48
CA TYR A 82 25.52 -5.35 -2.76
C TYR A 82 25.88 -4.47 -1.55
N GLU A 83 26.34 -3.26 -1.84
CA GLU A 83 26.68 -2.25 -0.86
C GLU A 83 26.05 -0.91 -1.28
N ILE A 84 25.52 -0.14 -0.33
CA ILE A 84 24.98 1.19 -0.58
C ILE A 84 26.13 2.19 -0.87
N THR A 85 25.91 3.08 -1.82
CA THR A 85 26.81 4.21 -2.10
C THR A 85 26.42 5.44 -1.28
N ASP A 86 27.27 6.47 -1.26
CA ASP A 86 26.94 7.73 -0.59
C ASP A 86 25.74 8.43 -1.25
N LEU A 87 25.59 8.31 -2.57
CA LEU A 87 24.40 8.77 -3.29
C LEU A 87 23.13 8.02 -2.83
N GLY A 88 23.23 6.71 -2.61
CA GLY A 88 22.14 5.90 -2.08
C GLY A 88 21.73 6.30 -0.66
N LYS A 89 22.74 6.55 0.21
CA LYS A 89 22.50 7.02 1.59
C LYS A 89 21.81 8.38 1.61
N GLU A 90 22.28 9.31 0.80
CA GLU A 90 21.70 10.65 0.70
C GLU A 90 20.26 10.61 0.20
N GLN A 91 19.97 9.77 -0.80
CA GLN A 91 18.62 9.62 -1.31
C GLN A 91 17.68 8.94 -0.30
N LEU A 92 18.16 7.92 0.41
CA LEU A 92 17.40 7.30 1.49
C LEU A 92 17.05 8.32 2.58
N LYS A 93 18.02 9.12 3.02
CA LYS A 93 17.81 10.18 4.02
C LYS A 93 16.78 11.21 3.57
N ARG A 94 16.86 11.66 2.30
CA ARG A 94 15.87 12.60 1.74
C ARG A 94 14.46 12.00 1.71
N TRP A 95 14.35 10.74 1.28
CA TRP A 95 13.06 10.05 1.23
C TRP A 95 12.44 9.87 2.62
N LEU A 96 13.23 9.45 3.62
CA LEU A 96 12.75 9.31 5.00
C LEU A 96 12.30 10.63 5.62
N ALA A 97 12.87 11.76 5.19
CA ALA A 97 12.51 13.09 5.69
C ALA A 97 11.34 13.74 4.92
N SER A 98 10.96 13.22 3.76
CA SER A 98 9.87 13.78 2.97
C SER A 98 8.51 13.29 3.49
N PRO A 99 7.53 14.19 3.69
CA PRO A 99 6.18 13.77 4.01
C PRO A 99 5.50 13.14 2.79
N GLU A 100 4.62 12.17 3.02
CA GLU A 100 3.72 11.66 1.97
C GLU A 100 2.63 12.70 1.67
N GLU A 101 2.27 12.82 0.39
CA GLU A 101 1.18 13.71 -0.02
C GLU A 101 -0.15 13.20 0.53
N PRO A 102 -0.92 14.02 1.26
CA PRO A 102 -2.23 13.64 1.74
C PRO A 102 -3.17 13.34 0.56
N ALA A 103 -3.58 12.10 0.41
CA ALA A 103 -4.50 11.68 -0.63
C ALA A 103 -5.84 11.25 -0.03
N PRO A 104 -6.96 11.92 -0.39
CA PRO A 104 -8.27 11.48 0.02
C PRO A 104 -8.60 10.15 -0.69
N GLN A 105 -8.77 9.09 0.09
CA GLN A 105 -9.14 7.78 -0.44
C GLN A 105 -10.65 7.59 -0.33
N LEU A 106 -11.39 8.15 -1.28
CA LEU A 106 -12.78 7.71 -1.47
C LEU A 106 -12.77 6.38 -2.23
N GLN A 107 -13.49 5.40 -1.73
CA GLN A 107 -13.78 4.21 -2.53
C GLN A 107 -14.70 4.61 -3.70
N ALA A 108 -14.09 4.98 -4.83
CA ALA A 108 -14.84 5.45 -6.03
C ALA A 108 -15.97 4.49 -6.41
N THR A 109 -15.79 3.18 -6.17
CA THR A 109 -16.83 2.17 -6.40
C THR A 109 -18.05 2.36 -5.50
N MET A 110 -17.90 2.77 -4.24
CA MET A 110 -19.04 3.03 -3.35
C MET A 110 -19.86 4.22 -3.84
N TYR A 111 -19.18 5.30 -4.24
CA TYR A 111 -19.84 6.47 -4.82
C TYR A 111 -20.60 6.11 -6.10
N VAL A 112 -19.94 5.45 -7.07
CA VAL A 112 -20.56 5.03 -8.33
C VAL A 112 -21.78 4.13 -8.09
N LYS A 113 -21.68 3.13 -7.22
CA LYS A 113 -22.80 2.25 -6.90
C LYS A 113 -23.96 2.99 -6.23
N THR A 114 -23.68 3.96 -5.36
CA THR A 114 -24.73 4.81 -4.76
C THR A 114 -25.48 5.58 -5.81
N VAL A 115 -24.77 6.26 -6.73
CA VAL A 115 -25.41 7.03 -7.80
C VAL A 115 -26.20 6.12 -8.73
N LEU A 116 -25.64 4.99 -9.17
CA LEU A 116 -26.32 4.05 -10.04
C LEU A 116 -27.57 3.43 -9.40
N ALA A 117 -27.52 3.09 -8.11
CA ALA A 117 -28.69 2.59 -7.39
C ALA A 117 -29.84 3.62 -7.35
N ILE A 118 -29.51 4.92 -7.20
CA ILE A 118 -30.53 5.97 -7.29
C ILE A 118 -31.10 6.09 -8.70
N LEU A 119 -30.24 6.08 -9.71
CA LEU A 119 -30.67 6.27 -11.12
C LEU A 119 -31.47 5.08 -11.68
N MET A 120 -31.13 3.84 -11.25
CA MET A 120 -31.78 2.61 -11.75
C MET A 120 -33.01 2.21 -10.93
N ASP A 121 -32.83 2.15 -9.58
CA ASP A 121 -33.83 1.61 -8.65
C ASP A 121 -34.55 2.71 -7.84
N GLY A 122 -34.10 3.95 -7.99
CA GLY A 122 -34.61 5.10 -7.23
C GLY A 122 -34.28 5.11 -5.75
N ASP A 123 -33.47 4.15 -5.26
CA ASP A 123 -33.11 4.05 -3.85
C ASP A 123 -31.75 3.38 -3.64
N ALA A 124 -30.83 4.05 -2.95
CA ALA A 124 -29.52 3.51 -2.61
C ALA A 124 -29.41 3.05 -1.13
N ALA A 125 -30.47 3.22 -0.31
CA ALA A 125 -30.43 2.88 1.11
C ALA A 125 -30.12 1.40 1.35
N PRO A 126 -30.70 0.41 0.62
CA PRO A 126 -30.37 -1.00 0.84
C PRO A 126 -28.89 -1.32 0.56
N TYR A 127 -28.30 -0.70 -0.47
CA TYR A 127 -26.88 -0.85 -0.77
C TYR A 127 -26.00 -0.26 0.32
N LEU A 128 -26.30 0.97 0.78
CA LEU A 128 -25.52 1.65 1.82
C LEU A 128 -25.62 0.94 3.16
N ASP A 129 -26.79 0.39 3.52
CA ASP A 129 -26.96 -0.44 4.72
C ASP A 129 -26.15 -1.75 4.67
N ASN A 130 -26.09 -2.40 3.51
CA ASN A 130 -25.25 -3.57 3.33
C ASN A 130 -23.78 -3.21 3.44
N GLN A 131 -23.35 -2.08 2.86
CA GLN A 131 -21.99 -1.60 2.93
C GLN A 131 -21.61 -1.24 4.39
N ARG A 132 -22.51 -0.58 5.13
CA ARG A 132 -22.33 -0.28 6.56
C ARG A 132 -22.10 -1.55 7.39
N ARG A 133 -22.92 -2.59 7.19
CA ARG A 133 -22.77 -3.88 7.89
C ARG A 133 -21.42 -4.53 7.59
N ALA A 134 -20.97 -4.51 6.32
CA ALA A 134 -19.69 -5.06 5.93
C ALA A 134 -18.51 -4.33 6.60
N HIS A 135 -18.57 -2.98 6.68
CA HIS A 135 -17.56 -2.17 7.36
C HIS A 135 -17.49 -2.48 8.85
N ILE A 136 -18.65 -2.53 9.52
CA ILE A 136 -18.74 -2.87 10.97
C ILE A 136 -18.16 -4.27 11.23
N GLN A 137 -18.47 -5.25 10.37
CA GLN A 137 -17.93 -6.60 10.51
C GLN A 137 -16.39 -6.60 10.34
N LYS A 138 -15.86 -5.87 9.35
CA LYS A 138 -14.42 -5.75 9.16
C LYS A 138 -13.74 -5.05 10.33
N MET A 139 -14.33 -3.99 10.87
CA MET A 139 -13.80 -3.30 12.06
C MET A 139 -13.73 -4.22 13.28
N ARG A 140 -14.76 -5.04 13.52
CA ARG A 140 -14.73 -6.04 14.62
C ARG A 140 -13.57 -7.01 14.44
N SER A 141 -13.41 -7.58 13.24
CA SER A 141 -12.31 -8.50 12.93
C SER A 141 -10.94 -7.85 13.17
N LEU A 142 -10.74 -6.60 12.71
CA LEU A 142 -9.47 -5.87 12.91
C LEU A 142 -9.24 -5.52 14.39
N THR A 143 -10.30 -5.18 15.13
CA THR A 143 -10.21 -4.91 16.57
C THR A 143 -9.79 -6.16 17.36
N ASP A 144 -10.27 -7.33 16.96
CA ASP A 144 -9.88 -8.59 17.59
C ASP A 144 -8.42 -8.97 17.22
N GLU A 145 -8.03 -8.77 15.98
CA GLU A 145 -6.64 -8.97 15.52
C GLU A 145 -5.66 -8.05 16.28
N ARG A 146 -6.04 -6.79 16.49
CA ARG A 146 -5.25 -5.78 17.19
C ARG A 146 -4.82 -6.21 18.60
N ARG A 147 -5.70 -6.93 19.30
CA ARG A 147 -5.44 -7.36 20.69
C ARG A 147 -4.25 -8.31 20.83
N ASN A 148 -3.93 -9.06 19.77
CA ASN A 148 -2.88 -10.06 19.76
C ASN A 148 -1.68 -9.65 18.87
N SER A 149 -1.65 -8.40 18.40
CA SER A 149 -0.66 -7.90 17.47
C SER A 149 0.51 -7.21 18.20
N ASN A 150 1.71 -7.27 17.61
CA ASN A 150 2.83 -6.44 18.03
C ASN A 150 2.61 -4.97 17.63
N LEU A 151 3.43 -4.06 18.16
CA LEU A 151 3.26 -2.61 17.94
C LEU A 151 3.29 -2.21 16.45
N SER A 152 4.14 -2.84 15.64
CA SER A 152 4.24 -2.55 14.22
C SER A 152 2.94 -2.91 13.47
N ASP A 153 2.41 -4.10 13.76
CA ASP A 153 1.14 -4.56 13.17
C ASP A 153 -0.05 -3.71 13.69
N MET A 154 -0.03 -3.32 14.97
CA MET A 154 -1.04 -2.42 15.53
C MET A 154 -1.14 -1.09 14.78
N LEU A 155 -0.01 -0.48 14.39
CA LEU A 155 -0.01 0.78 13.62
C LEU A 155 -0.72 0.61 12.26
N LEU A 156 -0.52 -0.52 11.59
CA LEU A 156 -1.21 -0.82 10.32
C LEU A 156 -2.70 -1.07 10.52
N ILE A 157 -3.07 -1.79 11.59
CA ILE A 157 -4.47 -2.06 11.93
C ILE A 157 -5.18 -0.75 12.32
N ASP A 158 -4.56 0.10 13.12
CA ASP A 158 -5.12 1.40 13.52
C ASP A 158 -5.37 2.29 12.28
N HIS A 159 -4.42 2.34 11.35
CA HIS A 159 -4.63 3.04 10.08
C HIS A 159 -5.84 2.49 9.31
N ALA A 160 -5.98 1.16 9.20
CA ALA A 160 -7.13 0.55 8.54
C ALA A 160 -8.46 0.84 9.26
N LEU A 161 -8.47 0.84 10.60
CA LEU A 161 -9.64 1.18 11.40
C LEU A 161 -10.09 2.62 11.18
N TYR A 162 -9.17 3.59 11.16
CA TYR A 162 -9.49 5.00 10.88
C TYR A 162 -10.06 5.21 9.48
N HIS A 163 -9.57 4.49 8.47
CA HIS A 163 -10.16 4.54 7.13
C HIS A 163 -11.57 3.98 7.10
N LEU A 164 -11.84 2.86 7.77
CA LEU A 164 -13.18 2.28 7.88
C LEU A 164 -14.14 3.20 8.65
N GLU A 165 -13.67 3.90 9.68
CA GLU A 165 -14.47 4.92 10.38
C GLU A 165 -14.83 6.09 9.47
N ALA A 166 -13.89 6.58 8.66
CA ALA A 166 -14.16 7.63 7.68
C ALA A 166 -15.20 7.19 6.64
N ASP A 167 -15.08 5.97 6.14
CA ASP A 167 -16.06 5.40 5.20
C ASP A 167 -17.44 5.26 5.85
N LEU A 168 -17.53 4.83 7.11
CA LEU A 168 -18.81 4.74 7.85
C LEU A 168 -19.46 6.12 8.01
N ARG A 169 -18.68 7.14 8.36
CA ARG A 169 -19.20 8.52 8.46
C ARG A 169 -19.72 9.03 7.12
N TRP A 170 -19.02 8.71 6.02
CA TRP A 170 -19.49 9.04 4.68
C TRP A 170 -20.79 8.32 4.33
N ILE A 171 -20.92 7.03 4.65
CA ILE A 171 -22.14 6.23 4.43
C ILE A 171 -23.33 6.85 5.20
N GLU A 172 -23.16 7.14 6.48
CA GLU A 172 -24.21 7.73 7.33
C GLU A 172 -24.64 9.11 6.81
N LEU A 173 -23.66 9.95 6.46
CA LEU A 173 -23.93 11.26 5.87
C LEU A 173 -24.67 11.14 4.54
N THR A 174 -24.28 10.18 3.70
CA THR A 174 -24.93 9.95 2.41
C THR A 174 -26.37 9.46 2.60
N ILE A 175 -26.61 8.51 3.51
CA ILE A 175 -27.97 8.07 3.86
C ILE A 175 -28.84 9.25 4.29
N SER A 176 -28.35 10.14 5.12
CA SER A 176 -29.11 11.31 5.58
C SER A 176 -29.44 12.32 4.47
N ARG A 177 -28.76 12.25 3.34
CA ARG A 177 -28.91 13.16 2.18
C ARG A 177 -29.53 12.50 0.96
N LEU A 178 -29.93 11.23 1.02
CA LEU A 178 -30.45 10.47 -0.13
C LEU A 178 -31.62 11.16 -0.83
N THR A 179 -32.59 11.69 -0.04
CA THR A 179 -33.76 12.37 -0.61
C THR A 179 -33.34 13.56 -1.47
N LYS A 180 -32.47 14.42 -0.93
CA LYS A 180 -31.98 15.59 -1.66
C LYS A 180 -31.16 15.21 -2.89
N LEU A 181 -30.27 14.21 -2.78
CA LEU A 181 -29.46 13.71 -3.88
C LEU A 181 -30.34 13.15 -5.02
N LYS A 182 -31.42 12.46 -4.67
CA LYS A 182 -32.40 11.92 -5.62
C LYS A 182 -33.10 13.04 -6.38
N GLU A 183 -33.54 14.10 -5.69
CA GLU A 183 -34.15 15.28 -6.31
C GLU A 183 -33.20 15.96 -7.30
N GLU A 184 -31.93 16.19 -6.90
CA GLU A 184 -30.91 16.81 -7.74
C GLU A 184 -30.64 15.97 -9.02
N LEU A 185 -30.50 14.64 -8.88
CA LEU A 185 -30.27 13.75 -10.02
C LEU A 185 -31.47 13.65 -10.96
N SER A 186 -32.71 13.77 -10.45
CA SER A 186 -33.93 13.78 -11.27
C SER A 186 -34.08 15.07 -12.06
N HIS A 187 -33.71 16.21 -11.53
CA HIS A 187 -33.78 17.51 -12.23
C HIS A 187 -32.71 17.63 -13.33
N GLY A 188 -31.53 17.07 -13.11
CA GLY A 188 -30.44 17.07 -14.12
C GLY A 188 -30.74 16.25 -15.38
N GLN A 189 -31.75 15.37 -15.37
CA GLN A 189 -32.20 14.62 -16.56
C GLN A 189 -33.23 15.38 -17.40
N SER A 190 -33.84 16.45 -16.87
CA SER A 190 -34.88 17.22 -17.58
C SER A 190 -34.32 18.35 -18.45
N ASP A 191 -33.02 18.67 -18.32
CA ASP A 191 -32.35 19.76 -19.05
C ASP A 191 -31.50 19.28 -20.25
N HIS A 192 -31.64 18.04 -20.67
CA HIS A 192 -30.97 17.46 -21.85
C HIS A 192 -32.00 16.75 -22.73
#